data_dc2cde895204f46a07e01515d3533ccb
#
_entry.id   dc2cde895204f46a07e01515d3533ccb
#
_cell.length_a   1.000
_cell.length_b   1.000
_cell.length_c   1.000
_cell.angle_alpha   90.00
_cell.angle_beta   90.00
_cell.angle_gamma   90.00
#
_symmetry.space_group_name_H-M   'P 1'
#
loop_
_entity.id
_entity.type
_entity.pdbx_description
1 polymer ?
#
loop_
_entity_poly.entity_id
_entity_poly.type
_entity_poly.pdbx_seq_one_letter_code
_entity_poly.pdbx_strand_id
1 'polypeptide(L)'
;DFNVTIPDASNYGKIVSLSWVLPDDTKNPVYFKKDPATGEYFDFSFDAETGEGAKWDDSSKTLTVYVRDNGKYDADTTLGKVRDPGMIGDSGDSSDTTAATITGPSGSAGDATSAKSIAENTTTIHTFTANETVSWSFNGGADASKFSIDSSTGALSFLAAPDYENPTDSGLNNEYIVVVRATDNGSNTSDQTVSVTVTN
;
A
#
# COMPACT_ATOMS: atom_id res chain seq x y z
N ASP A 1 -4.86 -21.26 6.64
CA ASP A 1 -5.93 -22.28 6.61
C ASP A 1 -6.38 -22.61 8.02
N PHE A 2 -7.65 -22.83 8.23
CA PHE A 2 -8.15 -23.42 9.46
C PHE A 2 -9.02 -24.65 9.16
N ASN A 3 -9.12 -25.55 10.14
CA ASN A 3 -10.03 -26.68 10.12
C ASN A 3 -10.86 -26.66 11.40
N VAL A 4 -12.17 -26.71 11.26
CA VAL A 4 -13.10 -26.78 12.37
C VAL A 4 -13.90 -28.07 12.30
N THR A 5 -14.02 -28.76 13.42
CA THR A 5 -14.95 -29.88 13.57
C THR A 5 -16.16 -29.40 14.36
N ILE A 6 -17.36 -29.56 13.80
CA ILE A 6 -18.60 -29.20 14.45
C ILE A 6 -19.06 -30.44 15.27
N PRO A 7 -19.06 -30.35 16.61
CA PRO A 7 -19.31 -31.54 17.44
C PRO A 7 -20.77 -31.97 17.48
N ASP A 8 -21.72 -31.07 17.13
CA ASP A 8 -23.16 -31.35 17.21
C ASP A 8 -23.77 -31.43 15.81
N ALA A 9 -24.28 -32.61 15.45
CA ALA A 9 -24.90 -32.89 14.16
C ALA A 9 -26.10 -31.96 13.85
N SER A 10 -26.77 -31.38 14.86
CA SER A 10 -27.84 -30.41 14.65
C SER A 10 -27.37 -29.10 14.02
N ASN A 11 -26.06 -28.84 13.99
CA ASN A 11 -25.44 -27.65 13.39
C ASN A 11 -24.79 -27.92 12.02
N TYR A 12 -24.86 -29.15 11.51
CA TYR A 12 -24.36 -29.48 10.19
C TYR A 12 -25.10 -28.69 9.11
N GLY A 13 -24.38 -28.19 8.11
CA GLY A 13 -24.93 -27.33 7.06
C GLY A 13 -25.23 -25.89 7.49
N LYS A 14 -24.93 -25.53 8.75
CA LYS A 14 -25.08 -24.16 9.25
C LYS A 14 -23.80 -23.35 9.07
N ILE A 15 -23.93 -22.04 9.26
CA ILE A 15 -22.78 -21.14 9.24
C ILE A 15 -21.95 -21.31 10.51
N VAL A 16 -20.66 -21.47 10.33
CA VAL A 16 -19.64 -21.46 11.37
C VAL A 16 -18.89 -20.14 11.29
N SER A 17 -18.60 -19.53 12.43
CA SER A 17 -17.78 -18.33 12.47
C SER A 17 -16.50 -18.53 13.28
N LEU A 18 -15.44 -17.90 12.82
CA LEU A 18 -14.16 -17.82 13.51
C LEU A 18 -13.71 -16.36 13.56
N SER A 19 -13.20 -15.96 14.72
CA SER A 19 -12.76 -14.58 14.93
C SER A 19 -11.31 -14.52 15.38
N TRP A 20 -10.59 -13.52 14.89
CA TRP A 20 -9.23 -13.17 15.30
C TRP A 20 -9.20 -11.73 15.79
N VAL A 21 -8.58 -11.50 16.93
CA VAL A 21 -8.19 -10.16 17.35
C VAL A 21 -6.85 -9.85 16.70
N LEU A 22 -6.81 -8.80 15.92
CA LEU A 22 -5.61 -8.33 15.20
C LEU A 22 -4.91 -7.23 16.01
N PRO A 23 -3.66 -6.89 15.69
CA PRO A 23 -2.95 -5.77 16.33
C PRO A 23 -3.73 -4.45 16.25
N ASP A 24 -3.52 -3.56 17.23
CA ASP A 24 -4.25 -2.29 17.36
C ASP A 24 -4.02 -1.33 16.19
N ASP A 25 -2.90 -1.47 15.49
CA ASP A 25 -2.53 -0.71 14.30
C ASP A 25 -3.13 -1.26 12.99
N THR A 26 -3.82 -2.40 13.05
CA THR A 26 -4.49 -2.98 11.88
C THR A 26 -5.64 -2.10 11.43
N LYS A 27 -5.64 -1.75 10.16
CA LYS A 27 -6.71 -0.98 9.51
C LYS A 27 -7.31 -1.80 8.38
N ASN A 28 -8.65 -1.88 8.35
CA ASN A 28 -9.43 -2.49 7.26
C ASN A 28 -8.86 -3.81 6.69
N PRO A 29 -8.58 -4.83 7.52
CA PRO A 29 -8.08 -6.10 7.03
C PRO A 29 -9.12 -6.78 6.14
N VAL A 30 -8.66 -7.39 5.05
CA VAL A 30 -9.48 -8.20 4.15
C VAL A 30 -9.13 -9.67 4.33
N TYR A 31 -10.14 -10.50 4.32
CA TYR A 31 -9.96 -11.93 4.25
C TYR A 31 -10.04 -12.39 2.79
N PHE A 32 -8.93 -12.86 2.26
CA PHE A 32 -8.87 -13.46 0.94
C PHE A 32 -9.09 -14.95 1.04
N LYS A 33 -10.08 -15.44 0.33
CA LYS A 33 -10.40 -16.85 0.26
C LYS A 33 -9.91 -17.44 -1.05
N LYS A 34 -9.42 -18.68 -0.98
CA LYS A 34 -9.03 -19.43 -2.17
C LYS A 34 -10.25 -20.16 -2.75
N ASP A 35 -10.60 -19.87 -4.00
CA ASP A 35 -11.64 -20.64 -4.70
C ASP A 35 -11.17 -22.07 -4.91
N PRO A 36 -11.89 -23.08 -4.40
CA PRO A 36 -11.48 -24.48 -4.53
C PRO A 36 -11.54 -25.01 -5.96
N ALA A 37 -12.32 -24.37 -6.84
CA ALA A 37 -12.46 -24.79 -8.24
C ALA A 37 -11.37 -24.20 -9.14
N THR A 38 -10.99 -22.94 -8.94
CA THR A 38 -10.01 -22.24 -9.77
C THR A 38 -8.63 -22.16 -9.13
N GLY A 39 -8.55 -22.24 -7.82
CA GLY A 39 -7.33 -22.06 -7.04
C GLY A 39 -6.89 -20.60 -6.89
N GLU A 40 -7.66 -19.66 -7.39
CA GLU A 40 -7.41 -18.22 -7.29
C GLU A 40 -7.91 -17.64 -5.96
N TYR A 41 -7.28 -16.57 -5.50
CA TYR A 41 -7.73 -15.83 -4.31
C TYR A 41 -8.67 -14.70 -4.72
N PHE A 42 -9.73 -14.52 -3.93
CA PHE A 42 -10.68 -13.42 -4.09
C PHE A 42 -11.01 -12.80 -2.72
N ASP A 43 -11.45 -11.54 -2.74
CA ASP A 43 -11.97 -10.85 -1.55
C ASP A 43 -13.26 -11.52 -1.07
N PHE A 44 -13.24 -12.01 0.19
CA PHE A 44 -14.37 -12.70 0.80
C PHE A 44 -15.12 -11.76 1.74
N SER A 45 -15.59 -10.64 1.23
CA SER A 45 -16.41 -9.67 1.96
C SER A 45 -17.75 -10.29 2.39
N PHE A 46 -18.29 -9.81 3.51
CA PHE A 46 -19.52 -10.35 4.07
C PHE A 46 -20.73 -10.03 3.18
N ASP A 47 -21.43 -11.07 2.79
CA ASP A 47 -22.70 -11.02 2.07
C ASP A 47 -23.87 -11.24 3.04
N ALA A 48 -24.73 -10.24 3.19
CA ALA A 48 -25.87 -10.28 4.10
C ALA A 48 -26.99 -11.25 3.66
N GLU A 49 -27.07 -11.60 2.36
CA GLU A 49 -28.06 -12.52 1.84
C GLU A 49 -27.71 -13.98 2.14
N THR A 50 -26.46 -14.34 1.97
CA THR A 50 -25.95 -15.69 2.26
C THR A 50 -25.55 -15.89 3.71
N GLY A 51 -25.14 -14.79 4.38
CA GLY A 51 -24.58 -14.77 5.73
C GLY A 51 -23.14 -15.27 5.78
N GLU A 52 -22.47 -15.45 4.62
CA GLU A 52 -21.08 -15.88 4.50
C GLU A 52 -20.18 -14.68 4.20
N GLY A 53 -18.88 -14.83 4.44
CA GLY A 53 -17.89 -13.77 4.21
C GLY A 53 -17.19 -13.32 5.48
N ALA A 54 -16.36 -12.29 5.36
CA ALA A 54 -15.61 -11.72 6.47
C ALA A 54 -16.15 -10.35 6.89
N LYS A 55 -16.22 -10.12 8.20
CA LYS A 55 -16.59 -8.84 8.82
C LYS A 55 -15.45 -8.33 9.67
N TRP A 56 -15.12 -7.05 9.52
CA TRP A 56 -14.20 -6.34 10.39
C TRP A 56 -14.96 -5.47 11.40
N ASP A 57 -14.55 -5.51 12.65
CA ASP A 57 -14.98 -4.60 13.70
C ASP A 57 -13.77 -3.80 14.19
N ASP A 58 -13.68 -2.54 13.77
CA ASP A 58 -12.55 -1.65 14.08
C ASP A 58 -12.51 -1.29 15.58
N SER A 59 -13.63 -1.29 16.27
CA SER A 59 -13.70 -0.96 17.71
C SER A 59 -13.11 -2.05 18.59
N SER A 60 -13.27 -3.31 18.22
CA SER A 60 -12.72 -4.47 18.93
C SER A 60 -11.48 -5.07 18.26
N LYS A 61 -11.04 -4.49 17.13
CA LYS A 61 -9.95 -5.04 16.28
C LYS A 61 -10.16 -6.52 15.96
N THR A 62 -11.39 -6.88 15.65
CA THR A 62 -11.78 -8.28 15.44
C THR A 62 -12.24 -8.52 14.00
N LEU A 63 -11.55 -9.43 13.32
CA LEU A 63 -11.97 -9.97 12.03
C LEU A 63 -12.71 -11.29 12.25
N THR A 64 -13.97 -11.37 11.81
CA THR A 64 -14.79 -12.57 11.89
C THR A 64 -15.12 -13.09 10.50
N VAL A 65 -14.81 -14.36 10.26
CA VAL A 65 -15.11 -15.07 9.01
C VAL A 65 -16.27 -16.05 9.25
N TYR A 66 -17.25 -16.04 8.36
CA TYR A 66 -18.45 -16.84 8.36
C TYR A 66 -18.45 -17.78 7.15
N VAL A 67 -18.43 -19.08 7.36
CA VAL A 67 -18.44 -20.10 6.31
C VAL A 67 -19.51 -21.15 6.62
N ARG A 68 -20.30 -21.53 5.62
CA ARG A 68 -21.31 -22.58 5.77
C ARG A 68 -20.65 -23.95 5.65
N ASP A 69 -20.92 -24.84 6.61
CA ASP A 69 -20.54 -26.24 6.58
C ASP A 69 -21.13 -26.92 5.31
N ASN A 70 -20.28 -27.52 4.50
CA ASN A 70 -20.59 -28.08 3.19
C ASN A 70 -21.24 -27.06 2.21
N GLY A 71 -20.94 -25.76 2.39
CA GLY A 71 -21.32 -24.70 1.47
C GLY A 71 -20.34 -24.56 0.29
N LYS A 72 -20.64 -23.63 -0.61
CA LYS A 72 -19.80 -23.32 -1.79
C LYS A 72 -18.34 -23.00 -1.42
N TYR A 73 -18.14 -22.39 -0.26
CA TYR A 73 -16.85 -21.87 0.20
C TYR A 73 -16.16 -22.77 1.23
N ASP A 74 -16.76 -23.91 1.57
CA ASP A 74 -16.12 -24.94 2.39
C ASP A 74 -15.28 -25.88 1.50
N ALA A 75 -14.00 -25.98 1.76
CA ALA A 75 -13.09 -26.84 1.02
C ALA A 75 -13.13 -28.32 1.50
N ASP A 76 -13.83 -28.61 2.59
CA ASP A 76 -14.11 -29.96 3.08
C ASP A 76 -15.58 -30.31 2.83
N THR A 77 -15.84 -31.31 1.99
CA THR A 77 -17.20 -31.76 1.65
C THR A 77 -17.82 -32.68 2.70
N THR A 78 -17.17 -32.90 3.83
CA THR A 78 -17.65 -33.77 4.91
C THR A 78 -18.51 -32.96 5.88
N LEU A 79 -19.78 -33.29 6.01
CA LEU A 79 -20.67 -32.64 6.99
C LEU A 79 -20.09 -32.68 8.41
N GLY A 80 -20.13 -31.54 9.08
CA GLY A 80 -19.56 -31.35 10.41
C GLY A 80 -18.07 -31.01 10.40
N LYS A 81 -17.48 -30.73 9.24
CA LYS A 81 -16.13 -30.21 9.10
C LYS A 81 -16.13 -29.02 8.17
N VAL A 82 -15.50 -27.95 8.59
CA VAL A 82 -15.24 -26.77 7.76
C VAL A 82 -13.75 -26.58 7.61
N ARG A 83 -13.30 -26.51 6.36
CA ARG A 83 -11.92 -26.16 6.01
C ARG A 83 -11.90 -24.90 5.19
N ASP A 84 -11.16 -23.92 5.64
CA ASP A 84 -11.02 -22.64 4.94
C ASP A 84 -9.55 -22.38 4.55
N PRO A 85 -9.20 -22.48 3.26
CA PRO A 85 -7.89 -22.11 2.76
C PRO A 85 -7.81 -20.62 2.44
N GLY A 86 -7.95 -19.76 3.44
CA GLY A 86 -7.89 -18.30 3.28
C GLY A 86 -6.64 -17.67 3.91
N MET A 87 -6.47 -16.38 3.68
CA MET A 87 -5.44 -15.55 4.29
C MET A 87 -6.00 -14.18 4.68
N ILE A 88 -5.46 -13.61 5.74
CA ILE A 88 -5.71 -12.21 6.09
C ILE A 88 -4.69 -11.37 5.32
N GLY A 89 -5.17 -10.40 4.57
CA GLY A 89 -4.38 -9.41 3.87
C GLY A 89 -4.83 -8.00 4.24
N ASP A 90 -4.10 -7.02 3.80
CA ASP A 90 -4.53 -5.63 3.81
C ASP A 90 -5.31 -5.37 2.51
N SER A 91 -6.47 -4.77 2.60
CA SER A 91 -7.30 -4.42 1.43
C SER A 91 -6.64 -3.37 0.54
N GLY A 92 -5.48 -2.83 0.95
CA GLY A 92 -5.02 -1.57 0.43
C GLY A 92 -6.19 -0.60 0.52
N ASP A 93 -6.24 0.22 1.53
CA ASP A 93 -7.44 0.97 1.94
C ASP A 93 -8.19 1.60 0.75
N SER A 94 -9.15 0.86 0.17
CA SER A 94 -10.03 1.40 -0.87
C SER A 94 -10.99 2.46 -0.34
N SER A 95 -11.02 2.67 0.98
CA SER A 95 -11.72 3.76 1.65
C SER A 95 -10.80 4.93 2.02
N ASP A 96 -9.48 4.76 1.88
CA ASP A 96 -8.54 5.86 2.08
C ASP A 96 -8.69 6.88 0.96
N THR A 97 -9.13 8.07 1.33
CA THR A 97 -9.28 9.23 0.44
C THR A 97 -8.30 10.34 0.78
N THR A 98 -7.34 10.07 1.68
CA THR A 98 -6.37 11.04 2.18
C THR A 98 -5.01 10.78 1.56
N ALA A 99 -4.52 11.68 0.74
CA ALA A 99 -3.19 11.54 0.16
C ALA A 99 -2.08 11.63 1.22
N ALA A 100 -1.04 10.84 1.03
CA ALA A 100 0.13 10.83 1.90
C ALA A 100 0.79 12.22 2.00
N THR A 101 1.35 12.52 3.15
CA THR A 101 2.08 13.77 3.40
C THR A 101 3.57 13.55 3.16
N ILE A 102 4.12 14.19 2.12
CA ILE A 102 5.54 14.10 1.75
C ILE A 102 6.40 14.96 2.69
N THR A 103 7.52 14.41 3.16
CA THR A 103 8.61 15.15 3.80
C THR A 103 9.80 15.20 2.86
N GLY A 104 10.13 16.38 2.36
CA GLY A 104 11.21 16.66 1.42
C GLY A 104 12.53 17.06 2.08
N PRO A 105 13.53 17.48 1.28
CA PRO A 105 14.86 17.88 1.76
C PRO A 105 14.87 19.19 2.57
N SER A 106 13.82 20.00 2.49
CA SER A 106 13.66 21.24 3.25
C SER A 106 12.19 21.53 3.48
N GLY A 107 11.90 22.47 4.38
CA GLY A 107 10.52 22.86 4.73
C GLY A 107 9.89 21.89 5.74
N SER A 108 8.56 21.94 5.81
CA SER A 108 7.73 21.10 6.66
C SER A 108 7.11 19.95 5.86
N ALA A 109 6.69 18.88 6.55
CA ALA A 109 5.90 17.83 5.92
C ALA A 109 4.62 18.42 5.29
N GLY A 110 4.34 18.02 4.04
CA GLY A 110 3.20 18.51 3.27
C GLY A 110 3.44 19.82 2.49
N ASP A 111 4.62 20.42 2.59
CA ASP A 111 4.93 21.58 1.77
C ASP A 111 4.95 21.20 0.28
N ALA A 112 4.35 22.07 -0.56
CA ALA A 112 4.27 21.82 -2.00
C ALA A 112 5.62 21.94 -2.71
N THR A 113 6.61 22.56 -2.07
CA THR A 113 7.95 22.77 -2.62
C THR A 113 9.02 22.47 -1.59
N SER A 114 10.18 22.05 -2.07
CA SER A 114 11.39 21.89 -1.25
C SER A 114 12.64 22.16 -2.08
N ALA A 115 13.77 22.41 -1.42
CA ALA A 115 15.02 22.75 -2.07
C ALA A 115 16.19 22.00 -1.45
N LYS A 116 17.20 21.70 -2.28
CA LYS A 116 18.44 21.04 -1.88
C LYS A 116 19.62 21.63 -2.65
N SER A 117 20.70 21.94 -1.96
CA SER A 117 21.99 22.22 -2.63
C SER A 117 22.90 21.00 -2.49
N ILE A 118 23.59 20.65 -3.56
CA ILE A 118 24.60 19.60 -3.59
C ILE A 118 25.84 20.08 -4.35
N ALA A 119 26.99 19.53 -4.01
CA ALA A 119 28.21 19.80 -4.80
C ALA A 119 28.12 19.07 -6.15
N GLU A 120 28.72 19.66 -7.17
CA GLU A 120 28.95 18.97 -8.44
C GLU A 120 29.64 17.62 -8.23
N ASN A 121 29.64 16.77 -9.27
CA ASN A 121 30.19 15.42 -9.20
C ASN A 121 29.53 14.49 -8.17
N THR A 122 28.38 14.90 -7.57
CA THR A 122 27.60 14.12 -6.63
C THR A 122 26.28 13.68 -7.27
N THR A 123 25.93 12.40 -7.19
CA THR A 123 24.66 11.90 -7.73
C THR A 123 23.56 11.80 -6.67
N THR A 124 23.89 11.46 -5.42
CA THR A 124 22.90 11.30 -4.35
C THR A 124 22.36 12.65 -3.91
N ILE A 125 21.04 12.79 -3.81
CA ILE A 125 20.37 14.05 -3.48
C ILE A 125 19.69 13.97 -2.13
N HIS A 126 18.67 13.10 -2.01
CA HIS A 126 17.83 12.99 -0.82
C HIS A 126 17.07 11.66 -0.81
N THR A 127 16.60 11.24 0.38
CA THR A 127 15.63 10.16 0.52
C THR A 127 14.35 10.75 1.10
N PHE A 128 13.26 10.70 0.34
CA PHE A 128 11.95 11.19 0.77
C PHE A 128 11.34 10.23 1.78
N THR A 129 10.48 10.80 2.66
CA THR A 129 9.64 10.01 3.56
C THR A 129 8.20 10.51 3.47
N ALA A 130 7.26 9.66 3.86
CA ALA A 130 5.85 10.00 3.98
C ALA A 130 5.31 9.53 5.34
N ASN A 131 4.14 10.05 5.73
CA ASN A 131 3.46 9.65 6.98
C ASN A 131 2.84 8.26 6.92
N GLU A 132 2.84 7.64 5.73
CA GLU A 132 2.30 6.30 5.48
C GLU A 132 3.07 5.59 4.37
N THR A 133 2.70 4.33 4.08
CA THR A 133 3.33 3.54 3.01
C THR A 133 2.92 4.06 1.64
N VAL A 134 3.91 4.40 0.82
CA VAL A 134 3.72 4.93 -0.53
C VAL A 134 4.67 4.29 -1.53
N SER A 135 4.32 4.39 -2.81
CA SER A 135 5.23 4.22 -3.94
C SER A 135 5.64 5.58 -4.50
N TRP A 136 6.91 5.70 -4.87
CA TRP A 136 7.50 6.94 -5.36
C TRP A 136 7.65 6.94 -6.89
N SER A 137 7.38 8.09 -7.50
CA SER A 137 7.52 8.30 -8.95
C SER A 137 7.77 9.78 -9.26
N PHE A 138 7.91 10.11 -10.54
CA PHE A 138 7.91 11.50 -11.00
C PHE A 138 6.57 11.86 -11.65
N ASN A 139 6.12 13.09 -11.40
CA ASN A 139 4.97 13.70 -12.07
C ASN A 139 5.38 14.92 -12.92
N GLY A 140 6.58 14.92 -13.49
CA GLY A 140 7.09 15.98 -14.34
C GLY A 140 8.22 16.77 -13.70
N GLY A 141 8.34 18.04 -14.08
CA GLY A 141 9.49 18.91 -13.80
C GLY A 141 10.32 19.10 -15.05
N ALA A 142 10.89 20.32 -15.22
CA ALA A 142 11.62 20.67 -16.44
C ALA A 142 12.83 19.74 -16.70
N ASP A 143 13.38 19.19 -15.62
CA ASP A 143 14.59 18.38 -15.65
C ASP A 143 14.36 16.94 -15.17
N ALA A 144 13.11 16.46 -15.11
CA ALA A 144 12.78 15.12 -14.60
C ALA A 144 13.60 14.00 -15.27
N SER A 145 13.95 14.15 -16.55
CA SER A 145 14.77 13.19 -17.31
C SER A 145 16.23 13.10 -16.84
N LYS A 146 16.67 13.98 -15.96
CA LYS A 146 18.03 13.97 -15.39
C LYS A 146 18.11 13.16 -14.10
N PHE A 147 16.94 12.77 -13.53
CA PHE A 147 16.83 12.14 -12.22
C PHE A 147 16.39 10.68 -12.30
N SER A 148 16.66 9.95 -11.23
CA SER A 148 16.06 8.67 -10.89
C SER A 148 15.53 8.71 -9.46
N ILE A 149 14.44 8.00 -9.20
CA ILE A 149 13.90 7.79 -7.85
C ILE A 149 13.67 6.29 -7.66
N ASP A 150 14.06 5.78 -6.52
CA ASP A 150 13.72 4.41 -6.13
C ASP A 150 12.27 4.37 -5.65
N SER A 151 11.44 3.57 -6.30
CA SER A 151 10.00 3.53 -6.06
C SER A 151 9.60 3.03 -4.68
N SER A 152 10.46 2.28 -4.00
CA SER A 152 10.19 1.69 -2.69
C SER A 152 10.77 2.53 -1.55
N THR A 153 11.95 3.12 -1.76
CA THR A 153 12.68 3.82 -0.70
C THR A 153 12.58 5.34 -0.76
N GLY A 154 12.15 5.91 -1.90
CA GLY A 154 12.12 7.36 -2.13
C GLY A 154 13.50 7.99 -2.32
N ALA A 155 14.54 7.20 -2.60
CA ALA A 155 15.89 7.71 -2.83
C ALA A 155 15.97 8.41 -4.19
N LEU A 156 16.17 9.73 -4.19
CA LEU A 156 16.33 10.60 -5.35
C LEU A 156 17.82 10.75 -5.67
N SER A 157 18.18 10.58 -6.93
CA SER A 157 19.54 10.73 -7.42
C SER A 157 19.56 11.32 -8.83
N PHE A 158 20.66 11.95 -9.22
CA PHE A 158 20.94 12.23 -10.63
C PHE A 158 21.30 10.94 -11.36
N LEU A 159 20.90 10.82 -12.63
CA LEU A 159 21.33 9.73 -13.53
C LEU A 159 22.81 9.84 -13.91
N ALA A 160 23.33 11.06 -14.01
CA ALA A 160 24.74 11.36 -14.24
C ALA A 160 25.16 12.50 -13.32
N ALA A 161 26.37 12.45 -12.79
CA ALA A 161 26.90 13.50 -11.94
C ALA A 161 26.88 14.86 -12.69
N PRO A 162 26.31 15.92 -12.10
CA PRO A 162 26.28 17.24 -12.73
C PRO A 162 27.67 17.90 -12.69
N ASP A 163 27.93 18.73 -13.68
CA ASP A 163 29.12 19.57 -13.83
C ASP A 163 28.70 21.02 -13.73
N TYR A 164 29.22 21.74 -12.74
CA TYR A 164 28.84 23.13 -12.47
C TYR A 164 29.17 24.09 -13.58
N GLU A 165 30.35 23.89 -14.24
CA GLU A 165 30.81 24.72 -15.33
C GLU A 165 30.05 24.44 -16.64
N ASN A 166 29.42 23.25 -16.76
CA ASN A 166 28.67 22.84 -17.95
C ASN A 166 27.24 22.37 -17.56
N PRO A 167 26.38 23.27 -17.06
CA PRO A 167 25.05 22.90 -16.63
C PRO A 167 24.20 22.32 -17.76
N THR A 168 23.43 21.28 -17.46
CA THR A 168 22.58 20.58 -18.43
C THR A 168 21.11 20.63 -18.06
N ASP A 169 20.76 21.45 -17.06
CA ASP A 169 19.39 21.77 -16.69
C ASP A 169 18.71 22.59 -17.81
N SER A 170 17.40 22.64 -17.78
CA SER A 170 16.60 23.34 -18.80
C SER A 170 16.89 24.85 -18.87
N GLY A 171 17.28 25.44 -17.73
CA GLY A 171 17.62 26.87 -17.60
C GLY A 171 19.09 27.20 -17.84
N LEU A 172 19.99 26.21 -17.87
CA LEU A 172 21.45 26.37 -17.91
C LEU A 172 21.97 27.27 -16.75
N ASN A 173 21.35 27.15 -15.59
CA ASN A 173 21.64 27.98 -14.42
C ASN A 173 21.98 27.16 -13.15
N ASN A 174 22.27 25.86 -13.32
CA ASN A 174 22.57 24.93 -12.23
C ASN A 174 21.39 24.69 -11.27
N GLU A 175 20.16 25.01 -11.67
CA GLU A 175 18.94 24.72 -10.93
C GLU A 175 18.10 23.67 -11.68
N TYR A 176 18.03 22.49 -11.14
CA TYR A 176 17.32 21.34 -11.70
C TYR A 176 15.98 21.14 -11.02
N ILE A 177 14.89 21.09 -11.78
CA ILE A 177 13.52 21.03 -11.26
C ILE A 177 12.88 19.69 -11.57
N VAL A 178 12.40 18.99 -10.54
CA VAL A 178 11.64 17.75 -10.66
C VAL A 178 10.41 17.78 -9.76
N VAL A 179 9.31 17.14 -10.18
CA VAL A 179 8.12 16.92 -9.35
C VAL A 179 8.10 15.48 -8.90
N VAL A 180 8.29 15.25 -7.60
CA VAL A 180 8.22 13.94 -6.96
C VAL A 180 6.78 13.67 -6.55
N ARG A 181 6.29 12.48 -6.84
CA ARG A 181 4.96 11.98 -6.47
C ARG A 181 5.06 10.82 -5.51
N ALA A 182 4.27 10.89 -4.44
CA ALA A 182 3.92 9.77 -3.59
C ALA A 182 2.52 9.26 -3.97
N THR A 183 2.37 7.96 -4.12
CA THR A 183 1.07 7.29 -4.32
C THR A 183 0.90 6.28 -3.21
N ASP A 184 -0.19 6.40 -2.42
CA ASP A 184 -0.52 5.47 -1.35
C ASP A 184 -1.23 4.22 -1.86
N ASN A 185 -1.59 3.32 -0.95
CA ASN A 185 -2.31 2.09 -1.28
C ASN A 185 -3.76 2.35 -1.71
N GLY A 186 -4.37 3.49 -1.30
CA GLY A 186 -5.69 3.96 -1.73
C GLY A 186 -5.68 4.59 -3.13
N SER A 187 -4.51 4.69 -3.78
CA SER A 187 -4.29 5.38 -5.05
C SER A 187 -4.46 6.91 -4.97
N ASN A 188 -4.44 7.48 -3.76
CA ASN A 188 -4.36 8.93 -3.61
C ASN A 188 -2.92 9.38 -3.86
N THR A 189 -2.76 10.58 -4.41
CA THR A 189 -1.45 11.09 -4.79
C THR A 189 -1.18 12.43 -4.16
N SER A 190 0.07 12.66 -3.75
CA SER A 190 0.61 13.97 -3.41
C SER A 190 1.88 14.25 -4.20
N ASP A 191 2.10 15.52 -4.49
CA ASP A 191 3.22 15.98 -5.30
C ASP A 191 4.03 17.00 -4.52
N GLN A 192 5.35 16.96 -4.69
CA GLN A 192 6.25 18.02 -4.22
C GLN A 192 7.22 18.43 -5.33
N THR A 193 7.26 19.73 -5.64
CA THR A 193 8.26 20.27 -6.55
C THR A 193 9.58 20.45 -5.82
N VAL A 194 10.64 19.87 -6.37
CA VAL A 194 11.98 19.91 -5.77
C VAL A 194 12.91 20.69 -6.68
N SER A 195 13.55 21.72 -6.12
CA SER A 195 14.63 22.48 -6.76
C SER A 195 15.97 21.97 -6.23
N VAL A 196 16.82 21.47 -7.10
CA VAL A 196 18.17 21.01 -6.77
C VAL A 196 19.19 21.98 -7.36
N THR A 197 19.86 22.73 -6.49
CA THR A 197 20.94 23.65 -6.91
C THR A 197 22.28 22.92 -6.86
N VAL A 198 22.99 22.89 -7.97
CA VAL A 198 24.38 22.39 -8.03
C VAL A 198 25.35 23.53 -7.70
N THR A 199 26.31 23.25 -6.85
CA THR A 199 27.37 24.19 -6.45
C THR A 199 28.74 23.63 -6.82
N ASN A 200 29.70 24.54 -7.03
CA ASN A 200 31.11 24.20 -7.23
C ASN A 200 31.73 23.60 -5.97
#